data_fe63bb97fd354139f69c9c91a1945c6a
#
_entry.id   fe63bb97fd354139f69c9c91a1945c6a
#
_cell.length_a   1.000
_cell.length_b   1.000
_cell.length_c   1.000
_cell.angle_alpha   90.00
_cell.angle_beta   90.00
_cell.angle_gamma   90.00
#
_symmetry.space_group_name_H-M   'P 1'
#
loop_
_entity.id
_entity.type
_entity.pdbx_description
1 polymer ?
#
loop_
_entity_poly.entity_id
_entity_poly.type
_entity_poly.pdbx_seq_one_letter_code
_entity_poly.pdbx_strand_id
1 'polypeptide(L)'
;GGLSSVDYLAYWGYASSVVTVITAVLGPILGTLADTRGFKKPIFMLCLFVGVAGCCAMGLATTWLPFLLIFILAKIGFSGSLVFYDSMLGDVTTPERMDVVSSQGYAWGYIGSCVPFVVCLALVLGSGAIGLSQMTALSVALLITAVWWLGTTLPLLRSYKQINYVEVEQHAIRQSFVRIGHTLKHLREDKQVFWFLLAF
;
A
#
# COMPACT_ATOMS: atom_id res chain seq x y z
N GLY A 1 0.55 10.55 29.33
CA GLY A 1 0.40 11.95 29.04
C GLY A 1 -0.87 12.20 28.27
N GLY A 2 -1.82 12.90 28.89
CA GLY A 2 -3.16 13.02 28.40
C GLY A 2 -3.32 14.03 27.27
N LEU A 3 -3.27 13.55 26.04
CA LEU A 3 -3.81 14.28 24.91
C LEU A 3 -5.34 14.15 24.92
N SER A 4 -6.06 15.19 24.50
CA SER A 4 -7.50 15.11 24.31
C SER A 4 -7.85 14.21 23.12
N SER A 5 -9.08 13.70 23.06
CA SER A 5 -9.55 12.89 21.90
C SER A 5 -9.49 13.68 20.58
N VAL A 6 -9.66 14.99 20.64
CA VAL A 6 -9.54 15.88 19.48
C VAL A 6 -8.10 15.94 18.99
N ASP A 7 -7.12 15.99 19.89
CA ASP A 7 -5.70 16.02 19.53
C ASP A 7 -5.26 14.72 18.84
N TYR A 8 -5.73 13.57 19.30
CA TYR A 8 -5.43 12.29 18.65
C TYR A 8 -5.94 12.24 17.21
N LEU A 9 -7.17 12.73 16.96
CA LEU A 9 -7.73 12.80 15.62
C LEU A 9 -6.96 13.75 14.72
N ALA A 10 -6.55 14.92 15.25
CA ALA A 10 -5.74 15.88 14.52
C ALA A 10 -4.37 15.29 14.13
N TYR A 11 -3.66 14.66 15.06
CA TYR A 11 -2.37 14.02 14.78
C TYR A 11 -2.49 12.87 13.80
N TRP A 12 -3.57 12.07 13.87
CA TRP A 12 -3.86 11.04 12.88
C TRP A 12 -4.09 11.63 11.49
N GLY A 13 -4.84 12.73 11.40
CA GLY A 13 -5.05 13.48 10.14
C GLY A 13 -3.74 13.99 9.57
N TYR A 14 -2.87 14.59 10.39
CA TYR A 14 -1.54 15.06 9.97
C TYR A 14 -0.66 13.89 9.49
N ALA A 15 -0.62 12.78 10.21
CA ALA A 15 0.13 11.60 9.82
C ALA A 15 -0.35 11.07 8.45
N SER A 16 -1.66 10.98 8.25
CA SER A 16 -2.25 10.56 6.98
C SER A 16 -1.91 11.52 5.83
N SER A 17 -1.94 12.83 6.08
CA SER A 17 -1.55 13.85 5.10
C SER A 17 -0.07 13.75 4.73
N VAL A 18 0.81 13.56 5.71
CA VAL A 18 2.25 13.34 5.47
C VAL A 18 2.47 12.11 4.59
N VAL A 19 1.81 10.99 4.88
CA VAL A 19 1.89 9.79 4.04
C VAL A 19 1.45 10.09 2.61
N THR A 20 0.32 10.79 2.43
CA THR A 20 -0.20 11.13 1.10
C THR A 20 0.81 11.94 0.30
N VAL A 21 1.40 12.97 0.90
CA VAL A 21 2.44 13.79 0.24
C VAL A 21 3.66 12.96 -0.12
N ILE A 22 4.17 12.15 0.81
CA ILE A 22 5.33 11.28 0.56
C ILE A 22 5.03 10.29 -0.56
N THR A 23 3.89 9.63 -0.55
CA THR A 23 3.52 8.64 -1.56
C THR A 23 3.25 9.28 -2.93
N ALA A 24 2.71 10.49 -2.97
CA ALA A 24 2.56 11.26 -4.22
C ALA A 24 3.92 11.58 -4.87
N VAL A 25 4.93 11.93 -4.07
CA VAL A 25 6.29 12.18 -4.57
C VAL A 25 7.02 10.89 -4.94
N LEU A 26 6.86 9.84 -4.14
CA LEU A 26 7.49 8.55 -4.40
C LEU A 26 6.86 7.79 -5.57
N GLY A 27 5.57 7.99 -5.85
CA GLY A 27 4.83 7.27 -6.89
C GLY A 27 5.54 7.24 -8.24
N PRO A 28 5.92 8.39 -8.82
CA PRO A 28 6.67 8.45 -10.09
C PRO A 28 8.01 7.72 -10.05
N ILE A 29 8.72 7.79 -8.94
CA ILE A 29 10.01 7.12 -8.74
C ILE A 29 9.79 5.62 -8.71
N LEU A 30 8.84 5.16 -7.90
CA LEU A 30 8.49 3.75 -7.76
C LEU A 30 7.94 3.18 -9.07
N GLY A 31 7.11 3.93 -9.81
CA GLY A 31 6.62 3.55 -11.13
C GLY A 31 7.76 3.29 -12.12
N THR A 32 8.74 4.20 -12.21
CA THR A 32 9.92 4.02 -13.07
C THR A 32 10.73 2.79 -12.68
N LEU A 33 10.93 2.59 -11.37
CA LEU A 33 11.65 1.41 -10.87
C LEU A 33 10.85 0.12 -11.13
N ALA A 34 9.52 0.18 -11.08
CA ALA A 34 8.67 -0.94 -11.41
C ALA A 34 8.81 -1.40 -12.87
N ASP A 35 9.02 -0.45 -13.79
CA ASP A 35 9.21 -0.74 -15.21
C ASP A 35 10.64 -1.20 -15.54
N THR A 36 11.60 -0.95 -14.64
CA THR A 36 13.01 -1.30 -14.86
C THR A 36 13.24 -2.81 -14.66
N ARG A 37 14.06 -3.39 -15.54
CA ARG A 37 14.40 -4.82 -15.51
C ARG A 37 14.98 -5.27 -14.17
N GLY A 38 14.38 -6.29 -13.58
CA GLY A 38 14.87 -6.94 -12.36
C GLY A 38 14.61 -6.18 -11.05
N PHE A 39 14.04 -4.96 -11.09
CA PHE A 39 13.77 -4.17 -9.89
C PHE A 39 12.38 -4.40 -9.30
N LYS A 40 11.41 -4.78 -10.12
CA LYS A 40 9.99 -4.90 -9.70
C LYS A 40 9.80 -5.79 -8.47
N LYS A 41 10.26 -7.04 -8.54
CA LYS A 41 10.08 -8.01 -7.45
C LYS A 41 10.88 -7.67 -6.17
N PRO A 42 12.19 -7.32 -6.22
CA PRO A 42 12.94 -6.95 -5.02
C PRO A 42 12.37 -5.74 -4.28
N ILE A 43 11.97 -4.69 -5.01
CA ILE A 43 11.44 -3.47 -4.37
C ILE A 43 10.04 -3.73 -3.84
N PHE A 44 9.20 -4.51 -4.55
CA PHE A 44 7.93 -4.98 -4.01
C PHE A 44 8.13 -5.70 -2.67
N MET A 45 9.08 -6.65 -2.60
CA MET A 45 9.39 -7.36 -1.36
C MET A 45 9.86 -6.43 -0.25
N LEU A 46 10.69 -5.44 -0.57
CA LEU A 46 11.12 -4.43 0.41
C LEU A 46 9.94 -3.64 0.96
N CYS A 47 9.07 -3.13 0.09
CA CYS A 47 7.87 -2.38 0.47
C CYS A 47 6.91 -3.26 1.31
N LEU A 48 6.70 -4.50 0.90
CA LEU A 48 5.91 -5.48 1.63
C LEU A 48 6.49 -5.72 3.03
N PHE A 49 7.80 -5.96 3.12
CA PHE A 49 8.46 -6.20 4.40
C PHE A 49 8.36 -5.01 5.34
N VAL A 50 8.59 -3.79 4.84
CA VAL A 50 8.43 -2.55 5.62
C VAL A 50 6.99 -2.41 6.13
N GLY A 51 6.00 -2.69 5.28
CA GLY A 51 4.59 -2.63 5.65
C GLY A 51 4.22 -3.67 6.71
N VAL A 52 4.60 -4.93 6.51
CA VAL A 52 4.32 -6.06 7.44
C VAL A 52 5.04 -5.87 8.78
N ALA A 53 6.34 -5.55 8.74
CA ALA A 53 7.11 -5.30 9.97
C ALA A 53 6.57 -4.09 10.74
N GLY A 54 6.19 -3.02 10.05
CA GLY A 54 5.54 -1.87 10.65
C GLY A 54 4.18 -2.22 11.27
N CYS A 55 3.37 -3.05 10.60
CA CYS A 55 2.10 -3.52 11.16
C CYS A 55 2.31 -4.31 12.47
N CYS A 56 3.30 -5.20 12.53
CA CYS A 56 3.67 -5.90 13.75
C CYS A 56 4.18 -4.93 14.83
N ALA A 57 5.04 -3.99 14.46
CA ALA A 57 5.65 -3.04 15.39
C ALA A 57 4.62 -2.07 16.01
N MET A 58 3.56 -1.70 15.28
CA MET A 58 2.45 -0.89 15.83
C MET A 58 1.79 -1.59 17.02
N GLY A 59 1.66 -2.91 17.00
CA GLY A 59 1.13 -3.69 18.12
C GLY A 59 1.98 -3.66 19.40
N LEU A 60 3.25 -3.28 19.29
CA LEU A 60 4.20 -3.15 20.40
C LEU A 60 4.36 -1.71 20.92
N ALA A 61 3.78 -0.74 20.22
CA ALA A 61 3.92 0.67 20.58
C ALA A 61 3.11 0.98 21.85
N THR A 62 3.79 1.50 22.89
CA THR A 62 3.19 1.82 24.19
C THR A 62 2.73 3.28 24.29
N THR A 63 3.17 4.14 23.38
CA THR A 63 2.83 5.57 23.36
C THR A 63 2.37 6.00 21.97
N TRP A 64 1.65 7.11 21.91
CA TRP A 64 1.03 7.58 20.66
C TRP A 64 2.05 8.02 19.59
N LEU A 65 3.17 8.63 19.98
CA LEU A 65 4.15 9.16 19.02
C LEU A 65 4.90 8.05 18.27
N PRO A 66 5.52 7.04 18.93
CA PRO A 66 6.06 5.87 18.22
C PRO A 66 5.02 5.17 17.35
N PHE A 67 3.79 5.03 17.84
CA PHE A 67 2.71 4.43 17.06
C PHE A 67 2.48 5.19 15.73
N LEU A 68 2.37 6.51 15.76
CA LEU A 68 2.19 7.31 14.54
C LEU A 68 3.40 7.26 13.60
N LEU A 69 4.61 7.29 14.13
CA LEU A 69 5.82 7.19 13.29
C LEU A 69 5.91 5.84 12.58
N ILE A 70 5.63 4.75 13.31
CA ILE A 70 5.58 3.40 12.74
C ILE A 70 4.44 3.30 11.72
N PHE A 71 3.26 3.89 12.01
CA PHE A 71 2.14 3.93 11.07
C PHE A 71 2.51 4.63 9.76
N ILE A 72 3.17 5.80 9.82
CA ILE A 72 3.61 6.51 8.61
C ILE A 72 4.51 5.61 7.77
N LEU A 73 5.51 4.97 8.39
CA LEU A 73 6.45 4.10 7.70
C LEU A 73 5.76 2.86 7.11
N ALA A 74 4.90 2.20 7.90
CA ALA A 74 4.13 1.04 7.44
C ALA A 74 3.20 1.40 6.28
N LYS A 75 2.54 2.56 6.34
CA LYS A 75 1.62 3.02 5.30
C LYS A 75 2.35 3.40 4.01
N ILE A 76 3.56 3.96 4.10
CA ILE A 76 4.43 4.19 2.92
C ILE A 76 4.81 2.86 2.29
N GLY A 77 5.23 1.87 3.09
CA GLY A 77 5.52 0.51 2.60
C GLY A 77 4.32 -0.13 1.93
N PHE A 78 3.14 -0.03 2.54
CA PHE A 78 1.88 -0.51 1.96
C PHE A 78 1.58 0.17 0.61
N SER A 79 1.60 1.50 0.56
CA SER A 79 1.32 2.24 -0.67
C SER A 79 2.32 1.94 -1.78
N GLY A 80 3.62 1.83 -1.42
CA GLY A 80 4.65 1.41 -2.36
C GLY A 80 4.40 0.00 -2.90
N SER A 81 4.03 -0.95 -2.04
CA SER A 81 3.72 -2.32 -2.48
C SER A 81 2.56 -2.37 -3.47
N LEU A 82 1.53 -1.53 -3.31
CA LEU A 82 0.41 -1.44 -4.26
C LEU A 82 0.85 -0.97 -5.64
N VAL A 83 1.72 0.04 -5.74
CA VAL A 83 2.26 0.51 -7.03
C VAL A 83 2.91 -0.64 -7.81
N PHE A 84 3.72 -1.45 -7.12
CA PHE A 84 4.36 -2.60 -7.76
C PHE A 84 3.38 -3.72 -8.06
N TYR A 85 2.42 -4.00 -7.16
CA TYR A 85 1.38 -5.00 -7.36
C TYR A 85 0.54 -4.68 -8.61
N ASP A 86 0.07 -3.46 -8.74
CA ASP A 86 -0.72 -3.03 -9.89
C ASP A 86 0.09 -3.11 -11.20
N SER A 87 1.39 -2.77 -11.16
CA SER A 87 2.28 -2.89 -12.30
C SER A 87 2.56 -4.35 -12.74
N MET A 88 2.37 -5.33 -11.84
CA MET A 88 2.54 -6.75 -12.15
C MET A 88 1.41 -7.30 -13.01
N LEU A 89 0.27 -6.63 -13.09
CA LEU A 89 -0.88 -7.08 -13.88
C LEU A 89 -0.52 -7.31 -15.35
N GLY A 90 0.25 -6.40 -15.94
CA GLY A 90 0.72 -6.54 -17.33
C GLY A 90 1.68 -7.70 -17.57
N ASP A 91 2.30 -8.25 -16.50
CA ASP A 91 3.20 -9.41 -16.60
C ASP A 91 2.47 -10.75 -16.44
N VAL A 92 1.27 -10.75 -15.83
CA VAL A 92 0.53 -11.99 -15.52
C VAL A 92 -0.63 -12.26 -16.47
N THR A 93 -0.99 -11.29 -17.33
CA THR A 93 -2.09 -11.45 -18.29
C THR A 93 -1.81 -10.72 -19.61
N THR A 94 -2.61 -11.03 -20.64
CA THR A 94 -2.55 -10.35 -21.94
C THR A 94 -3.46 -9.12 -21.95
N PRO A 95 -3.22 -8.13 -22.85
CA PRO A 95 -4.05 -6.93 -22.94
C PRO A 95 -5.55 -7.22 -23.08
N GLU A 96 -5.92 -8.26 -23.84
CA GLU A 96 -7.32 -8.62 -24.10
C GLU A 96 -8.06 -9.14 -22.87
N ARG A 97 -7.32 -9.63 -21.86
CA ARG A 97 -7.88 -10.21 -20.63
C ARG A 97 -7.63 -9.35 -19.40
N MET A 98 -6.96 -8.21 -19.55
CA MET A 98 -6.50 -7.37 -18.44
C MET A 98 -7.66 -6.92 -17.54
N ASP A 99 -8.76 -6.46 -18.14
CA ASP A 99 -9.95 -6.02 -17.40
C ASP A 99 -10.60 -7.14 -16.60
N VAL A 100 -10.68 -8.33 -17.17
CA VAL A 100 -11.28 -9.50 -16.51
C VAL A 100 -10.42 -9.94 -15.34
N VAL A 101 -9.11 -10.06 -15.55
CA VAL A 101 -8.16 -10.48 -14.49
C VAL A 101 -8.09 -9.43 -13.36
N SER A 102 -8.06 -8.15 -13.72
CA SER A 102 -8.10 -7.05 -12.75
C SER A 102 -9.39 -7.10 -11.91
N SER A 103 -10.55 -7.19 -12.55
CA SER A 103 -11.85 -7.27 -11.86
C SER A 103 -11.94 -8.47 -10.94
N GLN A 104 -11.47 -9.64 -11.38
CA GLN A 104 -11.39 -10.84 -10.54
C GLN A 104 -10.44 -10.65 -9.36
N GLY A 105 -9.28 -10.01 -9.58
CA GLY A 105 -8.33 -9.70 -8.53
C GLY A 105 -8.95 -8.83 -7.44
N TYR A 106 -9.66 -7.77 -7.82
CA TYR A 106 -10.41 -6.93 -6.88
C TYR A 106 -11.50 -7.71 -6.12
N ALA A 107 -12.31 -8.52 -6.84
CA ALA A 107 -13.36 -9.32 -6.21
C ALA A 107 -12.79 -10.29 -5.16
N TRP A 108 -11.74 -11.03 -5.50
CA TRP A 108 -11.06 -11.93 -4.56
C TRP A 108 -10.36 -11.17 -3.43
N GLY A 109 -9.83 -9.98 -3.70
CA GLY A 109 -9.26 -9.10 -2.68
C GLY A 109 -10.29 -8.69 -1.62
N TYR A 110 -11.49 -8.26 -2.05
CA TYR A 110 -12.58 -7.93 -1.14
C TYR A 110 -13.05 -9.14 -0.33
N ILE A 111 -13.33 -10.27 -0.97
CA ILE A 111 -13.74 -11.51 -0.29
C ILE A 111 -12.65 -11.95 0.70
N GLY A 112 -11.38 -11.95 0.26
CA GLY A 112 -10.25 -12.35 1.10
C GLY A 112 -10.02 -11.43 2.29
N SER A 113 -10.32 -10.14 2.18
CA SER A 113 -10.21 -9.18 3.28
C SER A 113 -11.30 -9.31 4.33
N CYS A 114 -12.47 -9.85 3.97
CA CYS A 114 -13.57 -10.10 4.93
C CYS A 114 -13.14 -11.09 6.03
N VAL A 115 -12.34 -12.10 5.69
CA VAL A 115 -11.93 -13.14 6.65
C VAL A 115 -11.14 -12.53 7.83
N PRO A 116 -9.98 -11.88 7.63
CA PRO A 116 -9.24 -11.29 8.73
C PRO A 116 -10.02 -10.16 9.39
N PHE A 117 -10.84 -9.41 8.66
CA PHE A 117 -11.67 -8.36 9.22
C PHE A 117 -12.66 -8.91 10.26
N VAL A 118 -13.42 -9.95 9.92
CA VAL A 118 -14.40 -10.57 10.84
C VAL A 118 -13.70 -11.17 12.06
N VAL A 119 -12.56 -11.84 11.85
CA VAL A 119 -11.78 -12.44 12.94
C VAL A 119 -11.26 -11.35 13.89
N CYS A 120 -10.65 -10.28 13.35
CA CYS A 120 -10.15 -9.18 14.16
C CYS A 120 -11.27 -8.43 14.89
N LEU A 121 -12.40 -8.21 14.23
CA LEU A 121 -13.55 -7.55 14.81
C LEU A 121 -14.12 -8.38 15.97
N ALA A 122 -14.32 -9.68 15.77
CA ALA A 122 -14.80 -10.60 16.82
C ALA A 122 -13.82 -10.63 18.01
N LEU A 123 -12.52 -10.66 17.75
CA LEU A 123 -11.49 -10.64 18.79
C LEU A 123 -11.55 -9.35 19.62
N VAL A 124 -11.63 -8.19 18.97
CA VAL A 124 -11.62 -6.89 19.67
C VAL A 124 -12.91 -6.68 20.44
N LEU A 125 -14.08 -6.98 19.86
CA LEU A 125 -15.37 -6.83 20.53
C LEU A 125 -15.55 -7.87 21.64
N GLY A 126 -15.06 -9.10 21.45
CA GLY A 126 -15.14 -10.19 22.43
C GLY A 126 -14.02 -10.20 23.46
N SER A 127 -13.08 -9.24 23.42
CA SER A 127 -11.88 -9.25 24.28
C SER A 127 -12.17 -9.35 25.77
N GLY A 128 -13.19 -8.65 26.25
CA GLY A 128 -13.63 -8.71 27.66
C GLY A 128 -14.14 -10.09 28.08
N ALA A 129 -14.83 -10.80 27.18
CA ALA A 129 -15.36 -12.14 27.46
C ALA A 129 -14.28 -13.21 27.60
N ILE A 130 -13.15 -13.02 26.92
CA ILE A 130 -11.99 -13.93 26.93
C ILE A 130 -10.86 -13.46 27.88
N GLY A 131 -11.13 -12.43 28.70
CA GLY A 131 -10.18 -11.91 29.69
C GLY A 131 -8.97 -11.16 29.12
N LEU A 132 -9.03 -10.73 27.86
CA LEU A 132 -7.99 -9.92 27.24
C LEU A 132 -8.25 -8.43 27.41
N SER A 133 -7.18 -7.66 27.61
CA SER A 133 -7.29 -6.21 27.53
C SER A 133 -7.57 -5.78 26.09
N GLN A 134 -8.31 -4.70 25.91
CA GLN A 134 -8.60 -4.15 24.58
C GLN A 134 -7.31 -3.83 23.80
N MET A 135 -6.28 -3.34 24.49
CA MET A 135 -4.98 -3.06 23.86
C MET A 135 -4.31 -4.34 23.36
N THR A 136 -4.33 -5.41 24.15
CA THR A 136 -3.80 -6.71 23.72
C THR A 136 -4.58 -7.26 22.53
N ALA A 137 -5.90 -7.16 22.54
CA ALA A 137 -6.72 -7.60 21.42
C ALA A 137 -6.41 -6.84 20.12
N LEU A 138 -6.21 -5.53 20.20
CA LEU A 138 -5.78 -4.71 19.06
C LEU A 138 -4.39 -5.12 18.55
N SER A 139 -3.43 -5.36 19.45
CA SER A 139 -2.10 -5.83 19.06
C SER A 139 -2.14 -7.18 18.35
N VAL A 140 -2.95 -8.11 18.84
CA VAL A 140 -3.17 -9.42 18.19
C VAL A 140 -3.86 -9.26 16.83
N ALA A 141 -4.84 -8.37 16.71
CA ALA A 141 -5.49 -8.06 15.43
C ALA A 141 -4.50 -7.53 14.39
N LEU A 142 -3.55 -6.66 14.78
CA LEU A 142 -2.49 -6.18 13.90
C LEU A 142 -1.56 -7.32 13.45
N LEU A 143 -1.22 -8.25 14.36
CA LEU A 143 -0.42 -9.44 14.01
C LEU A 143 -1.18 -10.36 13.04
N ILE A 144 -2.47 -10.61 13.27
CA ILE A 144 -3.31 -11.40 12.35
C ILE A 144 -3.31 -10.76 10.96
N THR A 145 -3.49 -9.43 10.89
CA THR A 145 -3.46 -8.69 9.63
C THR A 145 -2.11 -8.83 8.92
N ALA A 146 -1.00 -8.69 9.65
CA ALA A 146 0.35 -8.82 9.10
C ALA A 146 0.62 -10.23 8.55
N VAL A 147 0.26 -11.27 9.30
CA VAL A 147 0.40 -12.67 8.89
C VAL A 147 -0.48 -12.99 7.68
N TRP A 148 -1.72 -12.52 7.67
CA TRP A 148 -2.64 -12.68 6.55
C TRP A 148 -2.11 -12.03 5.28
N TRP A 149 -1.67 -10.77 5.39
CA TRP A 149 -1.08 -10.05 4.25
C TRP A 149 0.15 -10.75 3.68
N LEU A 150 1.08 -11.15 4.55
CA LEU A 150 2.26 -11.90 4.12
C LEU A 150 1.87 -13.23 3.49
N GLY A 151 0.99 -14.00 4.13
CA GLY A 151 0.55 -15.32 3.67
C GLY A 151 -0.13 -15.29 2.30
N THR A 152 -1.03 -14.34 2.07
CA THR A 152 -1.73 -14.16 0.78
C THR A 152 -0.80 -13.63 -0.32
N THR A 153 0.30 -12.95 0.03
CA THR A 153 1.29 -12.46 -0.94
C THR A 153 2.29 -13.55 -1.37
N LEU A 154 2.54 -14.58 -0.56
CA LEU A 154 3.53 -15.62 -0.85
C LEU A 154 3.32 -16.34 -2.20
N PRO A 155 2.09 -16.74 -2.61
CA PRO A 155 1.87 -17.37 -3.92
C PRO A 155 2.29 -16.47 -5.08
N LEU A 156 1.99 -15.17 -5.01
CA LEU A 156 2.43 -14.18 -5.99
C LEU A 156 3.96 -14.14 -6.06
N LEU A 157 4.64 -14.02 -4.91
CA LEU A 157 6.10 -13.97 -4.87
C LEU A 157 6.77 -15.22 -5.44
N ARG A 158 6.16 -16.40 -5.29
CA ARG A 158 6.71 -17.66 -5.81
C ARG A 158 6.57 -17.80 -7.31
N SER A 159 5.44 -17.36 -7.86
CA SER A 159 5.08 -17.57 -9.27
C SER A 159 5.44 -16.41 -10.18
N TYR A 160 5.58 -15.20 -9.64
CA TYR A 160 5.79 -13.99 -10.44
C TYR A 160 7.14 -13.98 -11.14
N LYS A 161 7.10 -13.68 -12.44
CA LYS A 161 8.27 -13.38 -13.29
C LYS A 161 7.98 -12.09 -14.05
N GLN A 162 8.93 -11.16 -14.03
CA GLN A 162 8.83 -9.94 -14.82
C GLN A 162 9.04 -10.26 -16.31
N ILE A 163 8.04 -9.95 -17.13
CA ILE A 163 8.05 -10.18 -18.59
C ILE A 163 8.25 -8.85 -19.31
N ASN A 164 7.49 -7.83 -18.90
CA ASN A 164 7.55 -6.50 -19.49
C ASN A 164 8.50 -5.63 -18.68
N TYR A 165 9.54 -5.11 -19.33
CA TYR A 165 10.53 -4.25 -18.69
C TYR A 165 11.19 -3.30 -19.69
N VAL A 166 11.72 -2.22 -19.17
CA VAL A 166 12.58 -1.28 -19.86
C VAL A 166 14.02 -1.52 -19.38
N GLU A 167 14.99 -1.52 -20.28
CA GLU A 167 16.39 -1.60 -19.89
C GLU A 167 16.79 -0.36 -19.08
N VAL A 168 17.78 -0.53 -18.21
CA VAL A 168 18.25 0.54 -17.32
C VAL A 168 18.80 1.70 -18.12
N GLU A 169 18.08 2.81 -18.23
CA GLU A 169 18.56 4.05 -18.83
C GLU A 169 19.26 4.94 -17.80
N GLN A 170 20.37 5.55 -18.18
CA GLN A 170 20.98 6.61 -17.37
C GLN A 170 19.99 7.76 -17.24
N HIS A 171 19.71 8.18 -15.97
CA HIS A 171 18.77 9.25 -15.63
C HIS A 171 17.27 8.90 -15.73
N ALA A 172 16.89 7.61 -15.67
CA ALA A 172 15.49 7.15 -15.75
C ALA A 172 14.55 7.89 -14.78
N ILE A 173 14.97 8.13 -13.53
CA ILE A 173 14.18 8.87 -12.53
C ILE A 173 13.92 10.32 -12.96
N ARG A 174 14.95 11.03 -13.45
CA ARG A 174 14.79 12.42 -13.94
C ARG A 174 13.84 12.47 -15.13
N GLN A 175 13.97 11.52 -16.05
CA GLN A 175 13.10 11.43 -17.22
C GLN A 175 11.65 11.17 -16.83
N SER A 176 11.37 10.41 -15.76
CA SER A 176 10.02 10.19 -15.27
C SER A 176 9.35 11.47 -14.80
N PHE A 177 10.04 12.32 -14.04
CA PHE A 177 9.51 13.62 -13.66
C PHE A 177 9.27 14.54 -14.86
N VAL A 178 10.17 14.50 -15.85
CA VAL A 178 10.00 15.26 -17.12
C VAL A 178 8.77 14.75 -17.88
N ARG A 179 8.61 13.43 -18.02
CA ARG A 179 7.43 12.81 -18.68
C ARG A 179 6.13 13.18 -17.98
N ILE A 180 6.09 13.16 -16.63
CA ILE A 180 4.93 13.59 -15.86
C ILE A 180 4.61 15.06 -16.13
N GLY A 181 5.63 15.93 -16.14
CA GLY A 181 5.45 17.35 -16.51
C GLY A 181 4.84 17.52 -17.89
N HIS A 182 5.33 16.76 -18.87
CA HIS A 182 4.76 16.73 -20.23
C HIS A 182 3.31 16.21 -20.23
N THR A 183 3.04 15.09 -19.54
CA THR A 183 1.70 14.52 -19.45
C THR A 183 0.71 15.51 -18.80
N LEU A 184 1.11 16.17 -17.70
CA LEU A 184 0.28 17.19 -17.05
C LEU A 184 0.02 18.40 -17.96
N LYS A 185 1.00 18.78 -18.80
CA LYS A 185 0.81 19.84 -19.79
C LYS A 185 -0.19 19.43 -20.87
N HIS A 186 -0.07 18.24 -21.44
CA HIS A 186 -1.02 17.72 -22.44
C HIS A 186 -2.41 17.47 -21.87
N LEU A 187 -2.54 17.02 -20.60
CA LEU A 187 -3.83 16.88 -19.94
C LEU A 187 -4.61 18.20 -19.84
N ARG A 188 -3.91 19.35 -19.75
CA ARG A 188 -4.56 20.67 -19.79
C ARG A 188 -5.11 21.01 -21.17
N GLU A 189 -4.60 20.42 -22.24
CA GLU A 189 -5.04 20.62 -23.62
C GLU A 189 -6.32 19.79 -23.90
N ASP A 190 -6.45 18.60 -23.30
CA ASP A 190 -7.66 17.78 -23.36
C ASP A 190 -8.59 18.07 -22.16
N LYS A 191 -9.53 19.00 -22.40
CA LYS A 191 -10.47 19.47 -21.37
C LYS A 191 -11.34 18.34 -20.80
N GLN A 192 -11.70 17.32 -21.58
CA GLN A 192 -12.55 16.22 -21.10
C GLN A 192 -11.79 15.35 -20.11
N VAL A 193 -10.56 14.95 -20.43
CA VAL A 193 -9.71 14.17 -19.54
C VAL A 193 -9.32 14.98 -18.30
N PHE A 194 -9.04 16.28 -18.44
CA PHE A 194 -8.73 17.15 -17.32
C PHE A 194 -9.91 17.25 -16.32
N TRP A 195 -11.14 17.50 -16.79
CA TRP A 195 -12.31 17.55 -15.93
C TRP A 195 -12.67 16.20 -15.32
N PHE A 196 -12.47 15.10 -16.05
CA PHE A 196 -12.66 13.75 -15.50
C PHE A 196 -11.70 13.47 -14.33
N LEU A 197 -10.42 13.83 -14.46
CA LEU A 197 -9.43 13.64 -13.39
C LEU A 197 -9.67 14.56 -12.19
N LEU A 198 -10.27 15.73 -12.38
CA LEU A 198 -10.65 16.61 -11.27
C LEU A 198 -11.93 16.16 -10.54
N ALA A 199 -12.80 15.43 -11.22
CA ALA A 199 -14.06 14.94 -10.66
C ALA A 199 -13.91 13.61 -9.90
N PHE A 200 -12.81 12.87 -10.16
CA PHE A 200 -12.51 11.58 -9.57
C PHE A 200 -11.60 11.75 -8.35
#